data_3484bf7e9a9dd1951d66a2e86acb6951
#
_entry.id   3484bf7e9a9dd1951d66a2e86acb6951
#
_cell.length_a   1.000
_cell.length_b   1.000
_cell.length_c   1.000
_cell.angle_alpha   90.00
_cell.angle_beta   90.00
_cell.angle_gamma   90.00
#
_symmetry.space_group_name_H-M   'P 1'
#
loop_
_entity.id
_entity.type
_entity.pdbx_description
1 polymer ?
#
loop_
_entity_poly.entity_id
_entity_poly.type
_entity_poly.pdbx_seq_one_letter_code
_entity_poly.pdbx_strand_id
1 'polypeptide(L)'
;MLSRRHFLAASLTAAVTAHDRADAAAVLTDDGLYTEPWFLESFLELADDLAAAAGKNKRFAIIWGLRGCPYCKQTHLVNFAQPEIESFIKDRFEILQLNLIGSREVTDFDGEKLSEKAFARKYGVRAVPTFQFFPDSVAGLAAKPPREREVARAQGYIDPQPFLGLFRFVAERDYEKGRVLQLPQSDKLSRP
;
A
#
# COMPACT_ATOMS: atom_id res chain seq x y z
N MET A 1 -33.68 -45.97 -53.68
CA MET A 1 -32.54 -45.08 -53.78
C MET A 1 -32.49 -44.18 -52.55
N LEU A 2 -31.71 -44.50 -51.51
CA LEU A 2 -31.61 -43.75 -50.29
C LEU A 2 -30.31 -42.93 -50.32
N SER A 3 -30.43 -41.60 -50.26
CA SER A 3 -29.30 -40.70 -50.17
C SER A 3 -28.92 -40.46 -48.68
N ARG A 4 -27.71 -40.89 -48.29
CA ARG A 4 -27.12 -40.64 -46.97
C ARG A 4 -26.47 -39.22 -46.98
N ARG A 5 -27.08 -38.28 -46.25
CA ARG A 5 -26.44 -37.00 -45.94
C ARG A 5 -25.58 -37.12 -44.70
N HIS A 6 -24.28 -36.98 -44.86
CA HIS A 6 -23.31 -36.93 -43.76
C HIS A 6 -23.32 -35.53 -43.19
N PHE A 7 -23.72 -35.36 -41.92
CA PHE A 7 -23.51 -34.14 -41.16
C PHE A 7 -22.11 -34.21 -40.53
N LEU A 8 -21.20 -33.40 -41.01
CA LEU A 8 -19.93 -33.14 -40.32
C LEU A 8 -20.18 -32.13 -39.21
N ALA A 9 -20.11 -32.54 -37.97
CA ALA A 9 -20.11 -31.68 -36.79
C ALA A 9 -18.69 -31.15 -36.61
N ALA A 10 -18.48 -29.87 -36.90
CA ALA A 10 -17.21 -29.16 -36.59
C ALA A 10 -17.23 -28.73 -35.11
N SER A 11 -16.44 -29.43 -34.29
CA SER A 11 -16.22 -29.03 -32.89
C SER A 11 -15.24 -27.83 -32.83
N LEU A 12 -15.76 -26.64 -32.52
CA LEU A 12 -14.95 -25.49 -32.22
C LEU A 12 -14.40 -25.64 -30.78
N THR A 13 -13.15 -26.05 -30.63
CA THR A 13 -12.41 -25.93 -29.36
C THR A 13 -11.96 -24.48 -29.16
N ALA A 14 -12.66 -23.76 -28.28
CA ALA A 14 -12.23 -22.47 -27.83
C ALA A 14 -11.00 -22.64 -26.90
N ALA A 15 -9.82 -22.29 -27.42
CA ALA A 15 -8.62 -22.17 -26.61
C ALA A 15 -8.76 -20.97 -25.68
N VAL A 16 -9.01 -21.21 -24.40
CA VAL A 16 -8.92 -20.20 -23.35
C VAL A 16 -7.43 -19.89 -23.15
N THR A 17 -6.94 -18.82 -23.76
CA THR A 17 -5.62 -18.29 -23.44
C THR A 17 -5.69 -17.68 -22.05
N ALA A 18 -5.16 -18.42 -21.06
CA ALA A 18 -4.82 -17.83 -19.77
C ALA A 18 -3.79 -16.73 -20.04
N HIS A 19 -4.22 -15.46 -19.87
CA HIS A 19 -3.28 -14.35 -19.83
C HIS A 19 -2.58 -14.45 -18.48
N ASP A 20 -1.35 -14.99 -18.49
CA ASP A 20 -0.39 -14.83 -17.42
C ASP A 20 -0.18 -13.31 -17.26
N ARG A 21 -0.86 -12.70 -16.28
CA ARG A 21 -0.49 -11.38 -15.80
C ARG A 21 0.84 -11.57 -15.09
N ALA A 22 1.92 -11.27 -15.80
CA ALA A 22 3.20 -11.04 -15.14
C ALA A 22 2.95 -9.91 -14.14
N ASP A 23 2.89 -10.25 -12.84
CA ASP A 23 2.86 -9.25 -11.79
C ASP A 23 4.14 -8.42 -11.94
N ALA A 24 3.96 -7.11 -12.17
CA ALA A 24 5.08 -6.23 -12.42
C ALA A 24 5.88 -6.11 -11.11
N ALA A 25 7.12 -6.59 -11.14
CA ALA A 25 8.03 -6.52 -10.01
C ALA A 25 8.27 -5.05 -9.59
N ALA A 26 8.61 -4.86 -8.30
CA ALA A 26 8.99 -3.56 -7.77
C ALA A 26 10.03 -2.86 -8.66
N VAL A 27 9.83 -1.57 -8.91
CA VAL A 27 10.71 -0.74 -9.71
C VAL A 27 11.50 0.23 -8.84
N LEU A 28 12.66 0.67 -9.34
CA LEU A 28 13.45 1.72 -8.70
C LEU A 28 13.11 3.05 -9.39
N THR A 29 12.65 4.03 -8.61
CA THR A 29 12.34 5.37 -9.10
C THR A 29 13.60 6.21 -9.36
N ASP A 30 13.49 7.32 -10.07
CA ASP A 30 14.63 8.21 -10.35
C ASP A 30 15.28 8.79 -9.09
N ASP A 31 14.50 9.01 -8.03
CA ASP A 31 14.99 9.44 -6.71
C ASP A 31 15.49 8.28 -5.84
N GLY A 32 15.52 7.06 -6.39
CA GLY A 32 16.14 5.87 -5.80
C GLY A 32 15.31 5.16 -4.74
N LEU A 33 13.99 5.31 -4.77
CA LEU A 33 13.08 4.52 -3.96
C LEU A 33 12.67 3.24 -4.69
N TYR A 34 12.51 2.13 -3.96
CA TYR A 34 11.74 1.01 -4.46
C TYR A 34 10.27 1.34 -4.37
N THR A 35 9.48 1.07 -5.42
CA THR A 35 8.03 1.30 -5.46
C THR A 35 7.35 0.16 -6.22
N GLU A 36 6.03 0.04 -6.04
CA GLU A 36 5.22 -0.91 -6.79
C GLU A 36 4.48 -0.19 -7.91
N PRO A 37 4.38 -0.77 -9.12
CA PRO A 37 3.66 -0.16 -10.25
C PRO A 37 2.17 0.11 -9.99
N TRP A 38 1.61 -0.55 -8.99
CA TRP A 38 0.21 -0.41 -8.60
C TRP A 38 -0.01 0.56 -7.42
N PHE A 39 1.03 1.20 -6.92
CA PHE A 39 0.89 2.25 -5.92
C PHE A 39 0.16 3.46 -6.51
N LEU A 40 -0.46 4.23 -5.63
CA LEU A 40 -1.25 5.40 -6.01
C LEU A 40 -0.37 6.46 -6.68
N GLU A 41 -0.71 6.79 -7.94
CA GLU A 41 -0.24 8.02 -8.57
C GLU A 41 -1.12 9.17 -8.07
N SER A 42 -0.52 10.13 -7.37
CA SER A 42 -1.21 11.17 -6.65
C SER A 42 -0.66 12.56 -6.99
N PHE A 43 -1.55 13.56 -6.96
CA PHE A 43 -1.18 14.97 -6.94
C PHE A 43 -0.76 15.46 -5.54
N LEU A 44 -0.69 14.55 -4.56
CA LEU A 44 -0.29 14.78 -3.16
C LEU A 44 -1.26 15.69 -2.39
N GLU A 45 -2.53 15.67 -2.77
CA GLU A 45 -3.65 16.27 -2.05
C GLU A 45 -4.28 15.19 -1.15
N LEU A 46 -3.82 15.07 0.10
CA LEU A 46 -4.13 13.89 0.93
C LEU A 46 -5.61 13.72 1.25
N ALA A 47 -6.35 14.83 1.37
CA ALA A 47 -7.80 14.75 1.60
C ALA A 47 -8.54 14.14 0.40
N ASP A 48 -8.13 14.50 -0.82
CA ASP A 48 -8.70 13.99 -2.07
C ASP A 48 -8.29 12.52 -2.28
N ASP A 49 -7.03 12.17 -2.01
CA ASP A 49 -6.53 10.80 -2.10
C ASP A 49 -7.32 9.85 -1.17
N LEU A 50 -7.52 10.28 0.09
CA LEU A 50 -8.30 9.51 1.06
C LEU A 50 -9.76 9.39 0.64
N ALA A 51 -10.39 10.48 0.17
CA ALA A 51 -11.77 10.46 -0.31
C ALA A 51 -11.92 9.55 -1.53
N ALA A 52 -10.96 9.59 -2.46
CA ALA A 52 -10.95 8.73 -3.64
C ALA A 52 -10.78 7.24 -3.28
N ALA A 53 -9.90 6.92 -2.32
CA ALA A 53 -9.75 5.56 -1.80
C ALA A 53 -11.06 5.06 -1.16
N ALA A 54 -11.68 5.88 -0.30
CA ALA A 54 -12.96 5.55 0.34
C ALA A 54 -14.08 5.33 -0.70
N GLY A 55 -14.13 6.14 -1.76
CA GLY A 55 -15.07 5.98 -2.87
C GLY A 55 -14.93 4.65 -3.62
N LYS A 56 -13.73 4.05 -3.60
CA LYS A 56 -13.44 2.71 -4.14
C LYS A 56 -13.63 1.60 -3.08
N ASN A 57 -14.13 1.92 -1.90
CA ASN A 57 -14.19 1.01 -0.74
C ASN A 57 -12.82 0.43 -0.33
N LYS A 58 -11.76 1.23 -0.52
CA LYS A 58 -10.39 0.90 -0.11
C LYS A 58 -9.94 1.78 1.06
N ARG A 59 -8.92 1.33 1.77
CA ARG A 59 -8.24 2.08 2.82
C ARG A 59 -7.12 2.90 2.21
N PHE A 60 -6.85 4.05 2.81
CA PHE A 60 -5.72 4.88 2.43
C PHE A 60 -4.53 4.66 3.36
N ALA A 61 -3.35 4.45 2.78
CA ALA A 61 -2.11 4.29 3.52
C ALA A 61 -0.97 5.09 2.89
N ILE A 62 -0.06 5.57 3.73
CA ILE A 62 1.21 6.19 3.29
C ILE A 62 2.35 5.26 3.70
N ILE A 63 3.24 4.97 2.74
CA ILE A 63 4.49 4.27 2.98
C ILE A 63 5.65 5.25 2.80
N TRP A 64 6.51 5.34 3.80
CA TRP A 64 7.70 6.16 3.76
C TRP A 64 8.91 5.32 3.37
N GLY A 65 9.64 5.79 2.37
CA GLY A 65 10.89 5.22 1.90
C GLY A 65 12.03 6.21 1.95
N LEU A 66 13.24 5.71 1.70
CA LEU A 66 14.47 6.50 1.56
C LEU A 66 15.40 5.79 0.59
N ARG A 67 16.11 6.56 -0.24
CA ARG A 67 17.18 6.02 -1.10
C ARG A 67 18.19 5.22 -0.29
N GLY A 68 18.55 4.03 -0.78
CA GLY A 68 19.55 3.17 -0.15
C GLY A 68 19.09 2.47 1.13
N CYS A 69 17.82 2.53 1.49
CA CYS A 69 17.26 1.85 2.65
C CYS A 69 17.15 0.33 2.41
N PRO A 70 17.93 -0.52 3.11
CA PRO A 70 17.92 -1.96 2.88
C PRO A 70 16.59 -2.62 3.31
N TYR A 71 15.98 -2.14 4.39
CA TYR A 71 14.69 -2.64 4.88
C TYR A 71 13.51 -2.21 3.97
N CYS A 72 13.59 -1.02 3.35
CA CYS A 72 12.62 -0.63 2.33
C CYS A 72 12.73 -1.57 1.12
N LYS A 73 13.96 -1.81 0.63
CA LYS A 73 14.20 -2.79 -0.44
C LYS A 73 13.62 -4.17 -0.07
N GLN A 74 13.88 -4.65 1.15
CA GLN A 74 13.38 -5.94 1.61
C GLN A 74 11.84 -5.97 1.66
N THR A 75 11.19 -4.89 2.11
CA THR A 75 9.73 -4.78 2.10
C THR A 75 9.15 -4.96 0.69
N HIS A 76 9.75 -4.30 -0.30
CA HIS A 76 9.29 -4.41 -1.69
C HIS A 76 9.59 -5.79 -2.31
N LEU A 77 10.83 -6.26 -2.20
CA LEU A 77 11.27 -7.49 -2.88
C LEU A 77 10.90 -8.79 -2.16
N VAL A 78 10.47 -8.73 -0.90
CA VAL A 78 10.09 -9.92 -0.13
C VAL A 78 8.61 -9.91 0.25
N ASN A 79 8.10 -8.79 0.81
CA ASN A 79 6.72 -8.76 1.30
C ASN A 79 5.74 -8.51 0.16
N PHE A 80 5.88 -7.40 -0.57
CA PHE A 80 4.98 -7.08 -1.70
C PHE A 80 5.13 -8.05 -2.87
N ALA A 81 6.27 -8.71 -3.02
CA ALA A 81 6.48 -9.75 -4.04
C ALA A 81 5.74 -11.07 -3.75
N GLN A 82 5.11 -11.23 -2.58
CA GLN A 82 4.29 -12.41 -2.31
C GLN A 82 2.88 -12.23 -2.89
N PRO A 83 2.41 -13.11 -3.80
CA PRO A 83 1.13 -12.95 -4.49
C PRO A 83 -0.07 -12.78 -3.54
N GLU A 84 -0.09 -13.51 -2.41
CA GLU A 84 -1.16 -13.38 -1.41
C GLU A 84 -1.18 -11.98 -0.80
N ILE A 85 0.01 -11.43 -0.44
CA ILE A 85 0.14 -10.11 0.17
C ILE A 85 -0.21 -9.01 -0.84
N GLU A 86 0.38 -9.09 -2.03
CA GLU A 86 0.12 -8.14 -3.11
C GLU A 86 -1.37 -8.09 -3.44
N SER A 87 -1.98 -9.23 -3.74
CA SER A 87 -3.40 -9.32 -4.10
C SER A 87 -4.28 -8.72 -3.00
N PHE A 88 -4.06 -9.12 -1.74
CA PHE A 88 -4.85 -8.61 -0.61
C PHE A 88 -4.75 -7.10 -0.49
N ILE A 89 -3.53 -6.54 -0.62
CA ILE A 89 -3.31 -5.10 -0.44
C ILE A 89 -3.87 -4.33 -1.64
N LYS A 90 -3.61 -4.74 -2.87
CA LYS A 90 -4.17 -4.13 -4.08
C LYS A 90 -5.70 -4.05 -4.06
N ASP A 91 -6.35 -5.07 -3.53
CA ASP A 91 -7.81 -5.12 -3.47
C ASP A 91 -8.39 -4.19 -2.38
N ARG A 92 -7.64 -3.93 -1.32
CA ARG A 92 -8.16 -3.28 -0.11
C ARG A 92 -7.57 -1.92 0.20
N PHE A 93 -6.48 -1.53 -0.48
CA PHE A 93 -5.75 -0.30 -0.19
C PHE A 93 -5.43 0.52 -1.44
N GLU A 94 -5.40 1.83 -1.27
CA GLU A 94 -4.66 2.77 -2.10
C GLU A 94 -3.43 3.20 -1.28
N ILE A 95 -2.24 2.99 -1.83
CA ILE A 95 -0.98 3.25 -1.13
C ILE A 95 -0.24 4.38 -1.80
N LEU A 96 -0.04 5.47 -1.08
CA LEU A 96 0.82 6.58 -1.48
C LEU A 96 2.23 6.37 -0.94
N GLN A 97 3.24 6.47 -1.80
CA GLN A 97 4.63 6.44 -1.37
C GLN A 97 5.23 7.83 -1.28
N LEU A 98 5.86 8.10 -0.12
CA LEU A 98 6.56 9.36 0.14
C LEU A 98 8.05 9.10 0.47
N ASN A 99 8.89 10.10 0.13
CA ASN A 99 10.31 10.11 0.42
C ASN A 99 10.59 10.87 1.73
N LEU A 100 11.23 10.23 2.71
CA LEU A 100 11.51 10.83 4.03
C LEU A 100 12.28 12.16 3.95
N ILE A 101 13.08 12.36 2.90
CA ILE A 101 13.87 13.57 2.66
C ILE A 101 13.44 14.30 1.39
N GLY A 102 12.30 13.92 0.82
CA GLY A 102 11.80 14.45 -0.44
C GLY A 102 11.38 15.92 -0.36
N SER A 103 11.26 16.52 -1.53
CA SER A 103 10.92 17.94 -1.70
C SER A 103 9.59 18.17 -2.42
N ARG A 104 8.88 17.12 -2.86
CA ARG A 104 7.56 17.30 -3.47
C ARG A 104 6.63 17.97 -2.46
N GLU A 105 5.79 18.90 -2.94
CA GLU A 105 4.78 19.54 -2.11
C GLU A 105 3.63 18.58 -1.84
N VAL A 106 3.28 18.42 -0.57
CA VAL A 106 2.16 17.62 -0.07
C VAL A 106 1.18 18.56 0.61
N THR A 107 -0.07 18.52 0.23
CA THR A 107 -1.16 19.21 0.92
C THR A 107 -1.75 18.27 1.98
N ASP A 108 -1.58 18.61 3.24
CA ASP A 108 -2.06 17.83 4.38
C ASP A 108 -3.60 17.95 4.54
N PHE A 109 -4.19 17.11 5.37
CA PHE A 109 -5.64 17.08 5.66
C PHE A 109 -6.20 18.41 6.20
N ASP A 110 -5.37 19.27 6.76
CA ASP A 110 -5.73 20.64 7.22
C ASP A 110 -5.46 21.73 6.17
N GLY A 111 -5.06 21.34 4.93
CA GLY A 111 -4.75 22.24 3.84
C GLY A 111 -3.34 22.85 3.90
N GLU A 112 -2.53 22.52 4.91
CA GLU A 112 -1.14 23.00 4.98
C GLU A 112 -0.30 22.35 3.89
N LYS A 113 0.43 23.17 3.13
CA LYS A 113 1.35 22.73 2.07
C LYS A 113 2.76 22.61 2.61
N LEU A 114 3.32 21.43 2.51
CA LEU A 114 4.60 21.07 3.10
C LEU A 114 5.44 20.26 2.10
N SER A 115 6.77 20.41 2.15
CA SER A 115 7.60 19.41 1.50
C SER A 115 7.43 18.05 2.20
N GLU A 116 7.64 16.93 1.48
CA GLU A 116 7.62 15.58 2.07
C GLU A 116 8.44 15.51 3.37
N LYS A 117 9.64 16.09 3.36
CA LYS A 117 10.50 16.16 4.55
C LYS A 117 9.86 16.95 5.70
N ALA A 118 9.16 18.05 5.42
CA ALA A 118 8.48 18.83 6.46
C ALA A 118 7.23 18.11 6.97
N PHE A 119 6.50 17.45 6.08
CA PHE A 119 5.35 16.60 6.39
C PHE A 119 5.77 15.41 7.27
N ALA A 120 6.88 14.72 6.95
CA ALA A 120 7.45 13.67 7.81
C ALA A 120 7.72 14.17 9.24
N ARG A 121 8.30 15.38 9.38
CA ARG A 121 8.56 15.98 10.68
C ARG A 121 7.28 16.32 11.44
N LYS A 122 6.27 16.89 10.76
CA LYS A 122 4.95 17.20 11.34
C LYS A 122 4.31 15.97 11.95
N TYR A 123 4.39 14.82 11.26
CA TYR A 123 3.85 13.55 11.74
C TYR A 123 4.82 12.73 12.59
N GLY A 124 6.02 13.24 12.87
CA GLY A 124 7.03 12.56 13.68
C GLY A 124 7.54 11.26 13.04
N VAL A 125 7.59 11.18 11.71
CA VAL A 125 8.23 10.08 10.98
C VAL A 125 9.74 10.31 10.99
N ARG A 126 10.49 9.36 11.58
CA ARG A 126 11.94 9.48 11.78
C ARG A 126 12.73 8.29 11.26
N ALA A 127 12.05 7.23 10.86
CA ALA A 127 12.65 5.99 10.38
C ALA A 127 11.88 5.46 9.17
N VAL A 128 12.51 4.61 8.38
CA VAL A 128 11.92 3.95 7.22
C VAL A 128 12.30 2.46 7.19
N PRO A 129 11.42 1.60 6.64
CA PRO A 129 10.08 1.94 6.20
C PRO A 129 9.17 2.34 7.37
N THR A 130 8.25 3.27 7.15
CA THR A 130 7.15 3.57 8.08
C THR A 130 5.84 3.46 7.30
N PHE A 131 4.86 2.83 7.92
CA PHE A 131 3.53 2.64 7.39
C PHE A 131 2.56 3.44 8.25
N GLN A 132 1.80 4.35 7.63
CA GLN A 132 0.75 5.13 8.27
C GLN A 132 -0.59 4.76 7.64
N PHE A 133 -1.59 4.54 8.46
CA PHE A 133 -2.93 4.20 8.01
C PHE A 133 -3.91 5.23 8.54
N PHE A 134 -4.82 5.64 7.66
CA PHE A 134 -5.80 6.68 7.94
C PHE A 134 -7.22 6.09 7.97
N PRO A 135 -8.17 6.77 8.62
CA PRO A 135 -9.57 6.35 8.57
C PRO A 135 -10.12 6.42 7.14
N ASP A 136 -11.33 5.96 6.93
CA ASP A 136 -12.00 6.00 5.62
C ASP A 136 -12.85 7.26 5.39
N SER A 137 -12.66 8.27 6.23
CA SER A 137 -13.35 9.55 6.10
C SER A 137 -12.41 10.70 6.46
N VAL A 138 -12.46 11.75 5.66
CA VAL A 138 -11.77 13.02 5.93
C VAL A 138 -12.44 13.84 7.03
N ALA A 139 -13.67 13.47 7.42
CA ALA A 139 -14.46 14.24 8.38
C ALA A 139 -13.72 14.39 9.72
N GLY A 140 -13.49 15.64 10.12
CA GLY A 140 -12.86 15.97 11.39
C GLY A 140 -11.33 15.75 11.44
N LEU A 141 -10.68 15.25 10.39
CA LEU A 141 -9.23 15.04 10.40
C LEU A 141 -8.44 16.34 10.54
N ALA A 142 -8.89 17.41 9.87
CA ALA A 142 -8.23 18.71 9.91
C ALA A 142 -8.10 19.26 11.34
N ALA A 143 -9.08 18.98 12.20
CA ALA A 143 -9.11 19.47 13.59
C ALA A 143 -8.26 18.63 14.55
N LYS A 144 -7.80 17.44 14.13
CA LYS A 144 -7.00 16.55 14.98
C LYS A 144 -5.51 16.88 14.89
N PRO A 145 -4.76 16.69 15.99
CA PRO A 145 -3.30 16.66 15.91
C PRO A 145 -2.82 15.60 14.91
N PRO A 146 -1.68 15.80 14.21
CA PRO A 146 -1.24 14.93 13.14
C PRO A 146 -1.22 13.42 13.50
N ARG A 147 -0.73 13.09 14.70
CA ARG A 147 -0.65 11.70 15.16
C ARG A 147 -2.01 11.05 15.46
N GLU A 148 -3.02 11.85 15.78
CA GLU A 148 -4.38 11.40 16.07
C GLU A 148 -5.24 11.26 14.78
N ARG A 149 -4.68 11.65 13.63
CA ARG A 149 -5.29 11.43 12.31
C ARG A 149 -5.11 9.99 11.84
N GLU A 150 -4.16 9.25 12.42
CA GLU A 150 -3.84 7.88 12.07
C GLU A 150 -4.67 6.89 12.90
N VAL A 151 -5.08 5.79 12.26
CA VAL A 151 -5.75 4.65 12.92
C VAL A 151 -4.75 3.55 13.29
N ALA A 152 -3.62 3.48 12.59
CA ALA A 152 -2.52 2.57 12.89
C ALA A 152 -1.20 3.11 12.32
N ARG A 153 -0.10 2.69 12.91
CA ARG A 153 1.25 2.94 12.42
C ARG A 153 2.18 1.77 12.74
N ALA A 154 3.07 1.47 11.82
CA ALA A 154 4.19 0.56 12.06
C ALA A 154 5.49 1.15 11.51
N GLN A 155 6.62 0.80 12.11
CA GLN A 155 7.96 1.28 11.73
C GLN A 155 8.94 0.11 11.63
N GLY A 156 9.84 0.19 10.67
CA GLY A 156 10.85 -0.82 10.41
C GLY A 156 10.32 -1.97 9.56
N TYR A 157 11.22 -2.89 9.26
CA TYR A 157 10.86 -4.10 8.53
C TYR A 157 10.02 -5.03 9.40
N ILE A 158 9.00 -5.59 8.79
CA ILE A 158 8.08 -6.55 9.40
C ILE A 158 8.12 -7.80 8.54
N ASP A 159 8.28 -8.98 9.13
CA ASP A 159 8.27 -10.23 8.39
C ASP A 159 6.91 -10.44 7.67
N PRO A 160 6.85 -11.20 6.56
CA PRO A 160 5.68 -11.23 5.67
C PRO A 160 4.34 -11.55 6.34
N GLN A 161 4.26 -12.54 7.23
CA GLN A 161 3.00 -12.90 7.86
C GLN A 161 2.46 -11.83 8.83
N PRO A 162 3.28 -11.29 9.79
CA PRO A 162 2.88 -10.13 10.57
C PRO A 162 2.58 -8.88 9.72
N PHE A 163 3.28 -8.70 8.59
CA PHE A 163 3.02 -7.62 7.66
C PHE A 163 1.61 -7.72 7.04
N LEU A 164 1.24 -8.89 6.54
CA LEU A 164 -0.13 -9.14 6.09
C LEU A 164 -1.15 -8.94 7.21
N GLY A 165 -0.81 -9.38 8.44
CA GLY A 165 -1.63 -9.19 9.64
C GLY A 165 -1.91 -7.71 9.95
N LEU A 166 -0.91 -6.82 9.77
CA LEU A 166 -1.07 -5.38 9.91
C LEU A 166 -2.11 -4.82 8.92
N PHE A 167 -2.01 -5.19 7.65
CA PHE A 167 -2.95 -4.74 6.63
C PHE A 167 -4.36 -5.31 6.86
N ARG A 168 -4.48 -6.57 7.28
CA ARG A 168 -5.78 -7.17 7.66
C ARG A 168 -6.42 -6.44 8.83
N PHE A 169 -5.66 -6.15 9.88
CA PHE A 169 -6.12 -5.39 11.04
C PHE A 169 -6.77 -4.05 10.64
N VAL A 170 -6.14 -3.32 9.71
CA VAL A 170 -6.68 -2.04 9.23
C VAL A 170 -7.87 -2.25 8.29
N ALA A 171 -7.78 -3.17 7.34
CA ALA A 171 -8.86 -3.45 6.39
C ALA A 171 -10.16 -3.85 7.08
N GLU A 172 -10.05 -4.65 8.15
CA GLU A 172 -11.18 -5.17 8.93
C GLU A 172 -11.65 -4.22 10.04
N ARG A 173 -11.02 -3.03 10.16
CA ARG A 173 -11.29 -2.03 11.22
C ARG A 173 -11.21 -2.60 12.64
N ASP A 174 -10.24 -3.47 12.87
CA ASP A 174 -10.07 -4.08 14.18
C ASP A 174 -9.71 -3.06 15.27
N TYR A 175 -9.11 -1.92 14.87
CA TYR A 175 -8.87 -0.78 15.74
C TYR A 175 -10.16 -0.17 16.33
N GLU A 176 -11.31 -0.25 15.63
CA GLU A 176 -12.61 0.20 16.14
C GLU A 176 -13.23 -0.80 17.13
N LYS A 177 -12.82 -2.07 17.04
CA LYS A 177 -13.30 -3.17 17.89
C LYS A 177 -12.50 -3.32 19.18
N GLY A 178 -11.59 -2.38 19.49
CA GLY A 178 -10.71 -2.42 20.65
C GLY A 178 -9.63 -3.52 20.58
N ARG A 179 -9.40 -4.11 19.42
CA ARG A 179 -8.29 -5.05 19.22
C ARG A 179 -6.96 -4.32 19.16
N VAL A 180 -5.95 -4.91 19.74
CA VAL A 180 -4.58 -4.35 19.74
C VAL A 180 -3.76 -5.07 18.70
N LEU A 181 -3.13 -4.31 17.81
CA LEU A 181 -2.18 -4.84 16.85
C LEU A 181 -0.92 -5.33 17.57
N GLN A 182 -0.69 -6.63 17.59
CA GLN A 182 0.52 -7.24 18.11
C GLN A 182 1.49 -7.48 16.95
N LEU A 183 2.42 -6.56 16.76
CA LEU A 183 3.56 -6.80 15.87
C LEU A 183 4.69 -7.42 16.68
N PRO A 184 5.30 -8.52 16.21
CA PRO A 184 6.51 -9.04 16.83
C PRO A 184 7.55 -7.94 16.85
N GLN A 185 8.14 -7.67 18.02
CA GLN A 185 9.29 -6.78 18.08
C GLN A 185 10.43 -7.47 17.32
N SER A 186 11.01 -6.77 16.36
CA SER A 186 12.16 -7.28 15.61
C SER A 186 13.37 -7.33 16.55
N ASP A 187 13.62 -8.46 17.18
CA ASP A 187 14.83 -8.72 17.99
C ASP A 187 16.15 -8.65 17.19
N LYS A 188 16.06 -8.31 15.90
CA LYS A 188 17.21 -8.27 14.99
C LYS A 188 18.01 -6.97 15.02
N LEU A 189 17.62 -5.97 15.83
CA LEU A 189 18.37 -4.71 15.98
C LEU A 189 19.49 -4.76 17.03
N SER A 190 19.71 -5.92 17.68
CA SER A 190 20.73 -6.09 18.73
C SER A 190 21.74 -7.20 18.41
N ARG A 191 22.36 -7.15 17.23
CA ARG A 191 23.65 -7.83 17.03
C ARG A 191 24.60 -6.92 16.27
N PRO A 192 25.76 -6.63 16.89
CA PRO A 192 26.85 -5.87 16.29
C PRO A 192 27.44 -6.57 15.09
#